data_316c0d0fda4248035228b5b5a82fee4d
#
_entry.id   316c0d0fda4248035228b5b5a82fee4d
#
_cell.length_a   1.000
_cell.length_b   1.000
_cell.length_c   1.000
_cell.angle_alpha   90.00
_cell.angle_beta   90.00
_cell.angle_gamma   90.00
#
_symmetry.space_group_name_H-M   'P 1'
#
loop_
_entity.id
_entity.type
_entity.pdbx_description
1 polymer ?
#
loop_
_entity_poly.entity_id
_entity_poly.type
_entity_poly.pdbx_seq_one_letter_code
_entity_poly.pdbx_strand_id
1 'polypeptide(L)'
;LNDTHEVLSISADSETEQLEISRQRLSALYQTDLMDSSPEERFDRLTRLVARSLSVPVALVSLVDTKRQFFKSTYGLPEPWKTERETPLTHSFCQHVVARAAPLIIEDATLDPLVCDNLAITDLNVRAYLGIPLISCDGHVLGSLCAIDSMPHQWTMQEQEILADFAKLVEEQIAMRKRVEELAKFDEQRSLIQGELAHRIKNIFSVISSLLLISSRTETDLNSFVLSVTGRIQALSKANDFIINENTKDEVAAKGLKGLIDALLQPFNQNDNQFELAFPAVSVGKKSAAALALVIHELATNSAKYGALSVVHGRIELMGRCDNDTLKIIWREVGGPQVLEKPTRKGFGTKMVTRTIESQLMGTIEKNYMRDGLVVTLEIPLSIITH
;
A
#
# COMPACT_ATOMS: atom_id res chain seq x y z
N LEU A 1 48.35 9.28 -31.40
CA LEU A 1 47.80 8.15 -30.66
C LEU A 1 46.73 8.56 -29.62
N ASN A 2 46.46 9.87 -29.43
CA ASN A 2 45.45 10.36 -28.46
C ASN A 2 44.07 10.71 -29.08
N ASP A 3 43.99 10.89 -30.42
CA ASP A 3 42.72 11.33 -31.06
C ASP A 3 41.70 10.21 -31.31
N THR A 4 42.12 8.97 -31.29
CA THR A 4 41.23 7.82 -31.54
C THR A 4 40.43 7.35 -30.32
N HIS A 5 40.87 7.67 -29.10
CA HIS A 5 40.14 7.32 -27.87
C HIS A 5 39.00 8.28 -27.53
N GLU A 6 39.11 9.55 -27.92
CA GLU A 6 38.09 10.58 -27.62
C GLU A 6 36.88 10.46 -28.55
N VAL A 7 37.08 10.08 -29.81
CA VAL A 7 36.00 9.84 -30.78
C VAL A 7 35.18 8.59 -30.45
N LEU A 8 35.81 7.53 -29.90
CA LEU A 8 35.13 6.30 -29.49
C LEU A 8 34.32 6.48 -28.19
N SER A 9 34.75 7.34 -27.29
CA SER A 9 33.99 7.63 -26.07
C SER A 9 32.73 8.46 -26.34
N ILE A 10 32.79 9.44 -27.21
CA ILE A 10 31.65 10.28 -27.60
C ILE A 10 30.58 9.46 -28.34
N SER A 11 30.93 8.46 -29.16
CA SER A 11 29.99 7.58 -29.82
C SER A 11 29.29 6.61 -28.85
N ALA A 12 30.00 6.06 -27.89
CA ALA A 12 29.45 5.12 -26.91
C ALA A 12 28.48 5.79 -25.90
N ASP A 13 28.77 7.01 -25.51
CA ASP A 13 27.87 7.80 -24.65
C ASP A 13 26.57 8.15 -25.37
N SER A 14 26.65 8.53 -26.66
CA SER A 14 25.50 8.84 -27.52
C SER A 14 24.60 7.60 -27.77
N GLU A 15 25.17 6.42 -27.99
CA GLU A 15 24.40 5.17 -28.14
C GLU A 15 23.73 4.76 -26.82
N THR A 16 24.40 4.93 -25.71
CA THR A 16 23.85 4.65 -24.36
C THR A 16 22.69 5.58 -24.03
N GLU A 17 22.80 6.85 -24.34
CA GLU A 17 21.77 7.85 -24.15
C GLU A 17 20.52 7.55 -25.03
N GLN A 18 20.71 7.21 -26.29
CA GLN A 18 19.62 6.81 -27.21
C GLN A 18 18.91 5.53 -26.73
N LEU A 19 19.62 4.56 -26.21
CA LEU A 19 19.03 3.34 -25.63
C LEU A 19 18.21 3.65 -24.38
N GLU A 20 18.68 4.55 -23.53
CA GLU A 20 17.96 4.96 -22.33
C GLU A 20 16.67 5.73 -22.66
N ILE A 21 16.73 6.68 -23.59
CA ILE A 21 15.55 7.41 -24.10
C ILE A 21 14.55 6.43 -24.71
N SER A 22 15.00 5.42 -25.46
CA SER A 22 14.13 4.40 -26.02
C SER A 22 13.47 3.53 -24.94
N ARG A 23 14.19 3.17 -23.88
CA ARG A 23 13.64 2.41 -22.73
C ARG A 23 12.59 3.22 -21.97
N GLN A 24 12.87 4.49 -21.69
CA GLN A 24 11.92 5.38 -21.00
C GLN A 24 10.65 5.57 -21.79
N ARG A 25 10.77 5.79 -23.11
CA ARG A 25 9.64 5.87 -24.03
C ARG A 25 8.77 4.61 -23.99
N LEU A 26 9.39 3.43 -24.10
CA LEU A 26 8.66 2.16 -24.04
C LEU A 26 8.01 1.94 -22.69
N SER A 27 8.69 2.28 -21.60
CA SER A 27 8.09 2.24 -20.27
C SER A 27 6.85 3.14 -20.18
N ALA A 28 6.93 4.37 -20.69
CA ALA A 28 5.80 5.29 -20.75
C ALA A 28 4.65 4.75 -21.60
N LEU A 29 4.95 4.12 -22.76
CA LEU A 29 3.97 3.48 -23.62
C LEU A 29 3.21 2.36 -22.89
N TYR A 30 3.93 1.43 -22.27
CA TYR A 30 3.30 0.31 -21.56
C TYR A 30 2.53 0.74 -20.31
N GLN A 31 2.96 1.81 -19.63
CA GLN A 31 2.23 2.37 -18.49
C GLN A 31 0.87 2.98 -18.85
N THR A 32 0.58 3.18 -20.14
CA THR A 32 -0.75 3.64 -20.59
C THR A 32 -1.80 2.54 -20.59
N ASP A 33 -1.38 1.28 -20.55
CA ASP A 33 -2.24 0.10 -20.74
C ASP A 33 -3.10 0.16 -22.01
N LEU A 34 -2.62 0.88 -23.06
CA LEU A 34 -3.30 1.01 -24.33
C LEU A 34 -2.90 -0.06 -25.33
N MET A 35 -1.67 -0.60 -25.24
CA MET A 35 -1.21 -1.70 -26.07
C MET A 35 -2.11 -2.92 -25.85
N ASP A 36 -2.52 -3.55 -26.95
CA ASP A 36 -3.39 -4.74 -26.97
C ASP A 36 -4.77 -4.55 -26.26
N SER A 37 -5.12 -3.30 -25.92
CA SER A 37 -6.39 -3.01 -25.28
C SER A 37 -7.57 -3.07 -26.27
N SER A 38 -8.77 -3.34 -25.76
CA SER A 38 -9.99 -3.36 -26.56
C SER A 38 -10.27 -2.02 -27.24
N PRO A 39 -11.04 -1.99 -28.35
CA PRO A 39 -11.53 -0.76 -28.95
C PRO A 39 -12.30 0.10 -27.94
N GLU A 40 -12.11 1.42 -28.01
CA GLU A 40 -12.80 2.38 -27.15
C GLU A 40 -13.42 3.49 -28.01
N GLU A 41 -14.74 3.68 -27.90
CA GLU A 41 -15.50 4.65 -28.70
C GLU A 41 -14.93 6.08 -28.62
N ARG A 42 -14.29 6.46 -27.51
CA ARG A 42 -13.66 7.76 -27.35
C ARG A 42 -12.54 8.00 -28.37
N PHE A 43 -11.74 6.98 -28.70
CA PHE A 43 -10.69 7.06 -29.72
C PHE A 43 -11.28 6.86 -31.14
N ASP A 44 -12.24 5.91 -31.30
CA ASP A 44 -12.86 5.64 -32.59
C ASP A 44 -13.67 6.83 -33.11
N ARG A 45 -14.25 7.61 -32.20
CA ARG A 45 -14.91 8.87 -32.54
C ARG A 45 -13.91 9.90 -33.08
N LEU A 46 -12.71 10.00 -32.49
CA LEU A 46 -11.68 10.96 -32.93
C LEU A 46 -11.13 10.60 -34.29
N THR A 47 -10.76 9.35 -34.58
CA THR A 47 -10.28 8.91 -35.89
C THR A 47 -11.34 9.11 -36.96
N ARG A 48 -12.60 8.84 -36.68
CA ARG A 48 -13.74 9.09 -37.56
C ARG A 48 -13.92 10.59 -37.88
N LEU A 49 -13.74 11.46 -36.89
CA LEU A 49 -13.80 12.90 -37.08
C LEU A 49 -12.62 13.42 -37.91
N VAL A 50 -11.40 12.95 -37.64
CA VAL A 50 -10.20 13.28 -38.43
C VAL A 50 -10.42 12.95 -39.89
N ALA A 51 -10.81 11.70 -40.19
CA ALA A 51 -11.04 11.28 -41.57
C ALA A 51 -12.07 12.16 -42.31
N ARG A 52 -13.14 12.54 -41.63
CA ARG A 52 -14.17 13.43 -42.19
C ARG A 52 -13.70 14.87 -42.34
N SER A 53 -12.98 15.41 -41.35
CA SER A 53 -12.51 16.80 -41.35
C SER A 53 -11.46 17.04 -42.42
N LEU A 54 -10.59 16.06 -42.66
CA LEU A 54 -9.53 16.12 -43.66
C LEU A 54 -9.95 15.49 -45.00
N SER A 55 -11.16 14.94 -45.10
CA SER A 55 -11.69 14.25 -46.29
C SER A 55 -10.77 13.15 -46.82
N VAL A 56 -10.12 12.41 -45.88
CA VAL A 56 -9.22 11.30 -46.20
C VAL A 56 -9.88 9.94 -45.98
N PRO A 57 -9.49 8.90 -46.75
CA PRO A 57 -10.06 7.55 -46.59
C PRO A 57 -9.67 6.87 -45.31
N VAL A 58 -8.48 7.14 -44.72
CA VAL A 58 -7.97 6.43 -43.56
C VAL A 58 -7.45 7.41 -42.51
N ALA A 59 -7.78 7.14 -41.24
CA ALA A 59 -7.19 7.81 -40.07
C ALA A 59 -6.94 6.80 -38.96
N LEU A 60 -5.80 6.92 -38.26
CA LEU A 60 -5.35 5.98 -37.26
C LEU A 60 -4.84 6.70 -36.00
N VAL A 61 -5.13 6.15 -34.85
CA VAL A 61 -4.34 6.34 -33.59
C VAL A 61 -3.42 5.14 -33.49
N SER A 62 -2.14 5.34 -33.80
CA SER A 62 -1.12 4.29 -33.84
C SER A 62 -0.15 4.44 -32.68
N LEU A 63 0.11 3.37 -31.96
CA LEU A 63 1.11 3.25 -30.91
C LEU A 63 2.29 2.41 -31.42
N VAL A 64 3.51 2.85 -31.19
CA VAL A 64 4.70 2.23 -31.80
C VAL A 64 5.55 1.54 -30.74
N ASP A 65 5.62 0.21 -30.85
CA ASP A 65 6.45 -0.67 -30.04
C ASP A 65 7.83 -0.91 -30.70
N THR A 66 8.62 -1.80 -30.17
CA THR A 66 9.94 -2.19 -30.70
C THR A 66 9.88 -2.98 -31.98
N LYS A 67 8.80 -3.74 -32.24
CA LYS A 67 8.67 -4.66 -33.38
C LYS A 67 7.47 -4.41 -34.25
N ARG A 68 6.47 -3.73 -33.72
CA ARG A 68 5.18 -3.50 -34.37
C ARG A 68 4.62 -2.13 -34.07
N GLN A 69 3.68 -1.71 -34.85
CA GLN A 69 2.73 -0.65 -34.49
C GLN A 69 1.38 -1.28 -34.17
N PHE A 70 0.74 -0.82 -33.11
CA PHE A 70 -0.58 -1.24 -32.70
C PHE A 70 -1.58 -0.10 -32.95
N PHE A 71 -2.72 -0.42 -33.53
CA PHE A 71 -3.77 0.56 -33.81
C PHE A 71 -4.77 0.60 -32.65
N LYS A 72 -4.65 1.60 -31.80
CA LYS A 72 -5.64 1.85 -30.74
C LYS A 72 -7.01 2.17 -31.31
N SER A 73 -7.02 2.90 -32.42
CA SER A 73 -8.23 3.19 -33.18
C SER A 73 -7.92 3.29 -34.67
N THR A 74 -8.87 2.84 -35.50
CA THR A 74 -8.77 2.84 -36.97
C THR A 74 -10.06 3.31 -37.59
N TYR A 75 -9.95 4.09 -38.64
CA TYR A 75 -11.04 4.39 -39.57
C TYR A 75 -10.57 4.13 -41.00
N GLY A 76 -11.36 3.37 -41.75
CA GLY A 76 -11.10 3.12 -43.19
C GLY A 76 -10.00 2.11 -43.50
N LEU A 77 -9.36 1.49 -42.51
CA LEU A 77 -8.32 0.50 -42.76
C LEU A 77 -8.92 -0.79 -43.34
N PRO A 78 -8.29 -1.40 -44.39
CA PRO A 78 -8.77 -2.66 -44.97
C PRO A 78 -8.44 -3.87 -44.11
N GLU A 79 -9.14 -5.01 -44.40
CA GLU A 79 -8.74 -6.30 -43.85
C GLU A 79 -7.45 -6.82 -44.49
N PRO A 80 -6.60 -7.59 -43.78
CA PRO A 80 -6.83 -8.10 -42.39
C PRO A 80 -6.49 -7.09 -41.28
N TRP A 81 -5.82 -6.00 -41.60
CA TRP A 81 -5.24 -5.03 -40.66
C TRP A 81 -6.26 -4.37 -39.73
N LYS A 82 -7.50 -4.22 -40.21
CA LYS A 82 -8.59 -3.71 -39.36
C LYS A 82 -8.91 -4.65 -38.20
N THR A 83 -8.94 -5.95 -38.46
CA THR A 83 -9.24 -6.97 -37.43
C THR A 83 -8.01 -7.26 -36.58
N GLU A 84 -6.82 -7.38 -37.14
CA GLU A 84 -5.57 -7.65 -36.45
C GLU A 84 -5.12 -6.46 -35.59
N ARG A 85 -5.47 -5.25 -36.00
CA ARG A 85 -5.15 -3.99 -35.32
C ARG A 85 -3.64 -3.77 -35.10
N GLU A 86 -2.82 -4.38 -35.92
CA GLU A 86 -1.36 -4.20 -35.86
C GLU A 86 -0.71 -4.42 -37.21
N THR A 87 0.49 -3.89 -37.37
CA THR A 87 1.39 -4.21 -38.47
C THR A 87 2.83 -4.27 -37.99
N PRO A 88 3.71 -5.05 -38.67
CA PRO A 88 5.15 -4.95 -38.44
C PRO A 88 5.67 -3.54 -38.81
N LEU A 89 6.82 -3.17 -38.26
CA LEU A 89 7.41 -1.85 -38.52
C LEU A 89 7.78 -1.62 -39.98
N THR A 90 7.93 -2.69 -40.76
CA THR A 90 8.11 -2.60 -42.25
C THR A 90 6.93 -1.94 -42.99
N HIS A 91 5.76 -1.87 -42.33
CA HIS A 91 4.54 -1.22 -42.81
C HIS A 91 4.23 0.07 -42.07
N SER A 92 5.18 0.60 -41.27
CA SER A 92 4.93 1.75 -40.42
C SER A 92 5.60 3.02 -40.91
N PHE A 93 4.82 4.04 -41.22
CA PHE A 93 5.30 5.43 -41.36
C PHE A 93 5.39 6.09 -39.96
N CYS A 94 4.54 5.66 -39.04
CA CYS A 94 4.48 6.18 -37.65
C CYS A 94 5.80 6.01 -36.89
N GLN A 95 6.63 4.99 -37.22
CA GLN A 95 7.95 4.83 -36.63
C GLN A 95 8.86 6.03 -36.84
N HIS A 96 8.74 6.69 -38.03
CA HIS A 96 9.54 7.87 -38.33
C HIS A 96 9.06 9.11 -37.58
N VAL A 97 7.75 9.22 -37.30
CA VAL A 97 7.20 10.25 -36.41
C VAL A 97 7.75 10.10 -35.00
N VAL A 98 7.76 8.88 -34.51
CA VAL A 98 8.30 8.56 -33.17
C VAL A 98 9.80 8.82 -33.10
N ALA A 99 10.56 8.38 -34.09
CA ALA A 99 12.01 8.55 -34.12
C ALA A 99 12.45 10.01 -34.18
N ARG A 100 11.67 10.88 -34.86
CA ARG A 100 11.95 12.31 -34.99
C ARG A 100 11.33 13.17 -33.92
N ALA A 101 10.37 12.61 -33.17
CA ALA A 101 9.52 13.36 -32.24
C ALA A 101 8.91 14.62 -32.85
N ALA A 102 8.60 14.59 -34.15
CA ALA A 102 8.13 15.71 -34.96
C ALA A 102 7.09 15.24 -35.97
N PRO A 103 6.23 16.13 -36.49
CA PRO A 103 5.30 15.84 -37.57
C PRO A 103 6.02 15.26 -38.79
N LEU A 104 5.37 14.29 -39.46
CA LEU A 104 5.82 13.74 -40.74
C LEU A 104 4.78 14.03 -41.82
N ILE A 105 5.21 14.68 -42.89
CA ILE A 105 4.38 15.13 -44.00
C ILE A 105 4.93 14.50 -45.26
N ILE A 106 4.15 13.64 -45.90
CA ILE A 106 4.50 12.95 -47.16
C ILE A 106 3.39 13.22 -48.17
N GLU A 107 3.71 13.93 -49.23
CA GLU A 107 2.75 14.27 -50.30
C GLU A 107 2.58 13.12 -51.31
N ASP A 108 3.67 12.43 -51.66
CA ASP A 108 3.67 11.19 -52.45
C ASP A 108 4.73 10.23 -51.93
N ALA A 109 4.30 9.17 -51.29
CA ALA A 109 5.16 8.17 -50.66
C ALA A 109 6.08 7.43 -51.66
N THR A 110 5.68 7.34 -52.94
CA THR A 110 6.50 6.66 -53.93
C THR A 110 7.69 7.50 -54.39
N LEU A 111 7.69 8.79 -54.11
CA LEU A 111 8.74 9.74 -54.48
C LEU A 111 9.59 10.15 -53.25
N ASP A 112 9.13 9.88 -52.07
CA ASP A 112 9.83 10.28 -50.83
C ASP A 112 10.93 9.28 -50.45
N PRO A 113 12.20 9.71 -50.39
CA PRO A 113 13.33 8.81 -50.15
C PRO A 113 13.31 8.16 -48.73
N LEU A 114 12.53 8.67 -47.80
CA LEU A 114 12.42 8.12 -46.44
C LEU A 114 11.54 6.87 -46.38
N VAL A 115 10.52 6.82 -47.27
CA VAL A 115 9.44 5.82 -47.17
C VAL A 115 9.17 5.08 -48.47
N CYS A 116 9.84 5.38 -49.61
CA CYS A 116 9.57 4.78 -50.93
C CYS A 116 9.70 3.24 -50.94
N ASP A 117 10.46 2.65 -50.03
CA ASP A 117 10.62 1.19 -49.89
C ASP A 117 9.67 0.57 -48.83
N ASN A 118 8.79 1.37 -48.24
CA ASN A 118 7.88 0.88 -47.17
C ASN A 118 6.74 0.05 -47.78
N LEU A 119 6.50 -1.13 -47.20
CA LEU A 119 5.52 -2.09 -47.70
C LEU A 119 4.07 -1.59 -47.57
N ALA A 120 3.79 -0.59 -46.75
CA ALA A 120 2.45 0.00 -46.64
C ALA A 120 2.02 0.70 -47.95
N ILE A 121 2.96 1.09 -48.83
CA ILE A 121 2.66 1.65 -50.16
C ILE A 121 1.93 0.61 -51.02
N THR A 122 2.45 -0.62 -51.07
CA THR A 122 1.89 -1.69 -51.88
C THR A 122 0.72 -2.40 -51.22
N ASP A 123 0.83 -2.72 -49.95
CA ASP A 123 -0.09 -3.60 -49.24
C ASP A 123 -1.30 -2.86 -48.63
N LEU A 124 -1.14 -1.57 -48.30
CA LEU A 124 -2.16 -0.71 -47.70
C LEU A 124 -2.57 0.46 -48.60
N ASN A 125 -1.96 0.56 -49.80
CA ASN A 125 -2.18 1.65 -50.78
C ASN A 125 -1.97 3.04 -50.15
N VAL A 126 -0.93 3.21 -49.33
CA VAL A 126 -0.57 4.50 -48.75
C VAL A 126 0.17 5.34 -49.79
N ARG A 127 -0.43 6.45 -50.22
CA ARG A 127 0.19 7.39 -51.20
C ARG A 127 0.59 8.69 -50.53
N ALA A 128 -0.25 9.25 -49.70
CA ALA A 128 0.09 10.41 -48.89
C ALA A 128 -0.14 10.15 -47.40
N TYR A 129 0.65 10.80 -46.56
CA TYR A 129 0.63 10.59 -45.13
C TYR A 129 0.89 11.91 -44.41
N LEU A 130 0.04 12.20 -43.43
CA LEU A 130 0.26 13.25 -42.45
C LEU A 130 0.18 12.63 -41.05
N GLY A 131 1.25 12.69 -40.27
CA GLY A 131 1.30 12.15 -38.89
C GLY A 131 1.82 13.16 -37.90
N ILE A 132 1.11 13.29 -36.79
CA ILE A 132 1.45 14.13 -35.66
C ILE A 132 1.83 13.22 -34.48
N PRO A 133 2.96 13.46 -33.78
CA PRO A 133 3.34 12.67 -32.62
C PRO A 133 2.31 12.78 -31.50
N LEU A 134 2.06 11.68 -30.82
CA LEU A 134 1.27 11.61 -29.59
C LEU A 134 2.23 11.58 -28.41
N ILE A 135 2.19 12.61 -27.57
CA ILE A 135 3.14 12.82 -26.49
C ILE A 135 2.45 12.54 -25.15
N SER A 136 3.10 11.74 -24.29
CA SER A 136 2.63 11.50 -22.93
C SER A 136 2.82 12.75 -22.05
N CYS A 137 2.16 12.79 -20.88
CA CYS A 137 2.35 13.85 -19.89
C CYS A 137 3.81 14.00 -19.41
N ASP A 138 4.60 12.93 -19.53
CA ASP A 138 6.01 12.88 -19.16
C ASP A 138 6.95 13.25 -20.34
N GLY A 139 6.39 13.70 -21.48
CA GLY A 139 7.15 14.16 -22.64
C GLY A 139 7.64 13.07 -23.60
N HIS A 140 7.21 11.80 -23.44
CA HIS A 140 7.61 10.70 -24.31
C HIS A 140 6.65 10.51 -25.49
N VAL A 141 7.18 10.28 -26.68
CA VAL A 141 6.37 10.01 -27.88
C VAL A 141 5.90 8.57 -27.86
N LEU A 142 4.59 8.35 -27.73
CA LEU A 142 3.96 7.03 -27.66
C LEU A 142 3.68 6.43 -29.03
N GLY A 143 3.42 7.28 -30.01
CA GLY A 143 3.00 6.90 -31.33
C GLY A 143 2.60 8.12 -32.15
N SER A 144 1.61 8.00 -33.04
CA SER A 144 1.11 9.12 -33.84
C SER A 144 -0.40 9.05 -34.09
N LEU A 145 -1.02 10.21 -34.21
CA LEU A 145 -2.28 10.37 -34.93
C LEU A 145 -1.96 10.65 -36.37
N CYS A 146 -2.51 9.86 -37.29
CA CYS A 146 -2.23 10.05 -38.71
C CYS A 146 -3.49 10.05 -39.59
N ALA A 147 -3.39 10.80 -40.65
CA ALA A 147 -4.29 10.84 -41.79
C ALA A 147 -3.56 10.31 -43.04
N ILE A 148 -4.22 9.43 -43.78
CA ILE A 148 -3.63 8.72 -44.93
C ILE A 148 -4.54 8.85 -46.14
N ASP A 149 -3.95 9.15 -47.26
CA ASP A 149 -4.66 9.15 -48.54
C ASP A 149 -4.09 8.08 -49.51
N SER A 150 -4.94 7.56 -50.33
CA SER A 150 -4.62 6.62 -51.43
C SER A 150 -4.20 7.31 -52.75
N MET A 151 -4.19 8.62 -52.76
CA MET A 151 -3.73 9.49 -53.85
C MET A 151 -2.67 10.45 -53.33
N PRO A 152 -1.79 10.99 -54.18
CA PRO A 152 -0.91 12.09 -53.79
C PRO A 152 -1.74 13.27 -53.28
N HIS A 153 -1.32 13.84 -52.12
CA HIS A 153 -2.06 14.89 -51.43
C HIS A 153 -1.10 15.98 -50.93
N GLN A 154 -1.35 17.20 -51.33
CA GLN A 154 -0.62 18.38 -50.84
C GLN A 154 -1.27 18.85 -49.53
N TRP A 155 -0.64 18.51 -48.39
CA TRP A 155 -1.15 18.86 -47.08
C TRP A 155 -1.04 20.35 -46.79
N THR A 156 -2.15 21.03 -46.71
CA THR A 156 -2.23 22.46 -46.36
C THR A 156 -1.86 22.71 -44.91
N MET A 157 -1.44 23.93 -44.59
CA MET A 157 -1.19 24.33 -43.20
C MET A 157 -2.44 24.15 -42.33
N GLN A 158 -3.63 24.43 -42.86
CA GLN A 158 -4.89 24.25 -42.15
C GLN A 158 -5.15 22.78 -41.78
N GLU A 159 -4.88 21.85 -42.70
CA GLU A 159 -5.02 20.40 -42.42
C GLU A 159 -4.03 19.93 -41.36
N GLN A 160 -2.79 20.43 -41.37
CA GLN A 160 -1.77 20.14 -40.40
C GLN A 160 -2.20 20.66 -38.99
N GLU A 161 -2.72 21.89 -38.90
CA GLU A 161 -3.25 22.48 -37.69
C GLU A 161 -4.45 21.67 -37.13
N ILE A 162 -5.40 21.30 -38.00
CA ILE A 162 -6.55 20.46 -37.61
C ILE A 162 -6.08 19.13 -37.04
N LEU A 163 -5.14 18.44 -37.69
CA LEU A 163 -4.64 17.16 -37.20
C LEU A 163 -3.88 17.32 -35.88
N ALA A 164 -3.11 18.41 -35.72
CA ALA A 164 -2.42 18.72 -34.48
C ALA A 164 -3.39 18.96 -33.29
N ASP A 165 -4.49 19.66 -33.55
CA ASP A 165 -5.51 19.86 -32.50
C ASP A 165 -6.20 18.54 -32.13
N PHE A 166 -6.49 17.67 -33.10
CA PHE A 166 -7.00 16.33 -32.82
C PHE A 166 -5.97 15.47 -32.05
N ALA A 167 -4.67 15.60 -32.35
CA ALA A 167 -3.62 14.88 -31.61
C ALA A 167 -3.62 15.28 -30.13
N LYS A 168 -3.76 16.57 -29.82
CA LYS A 168 -3.92 17.03 -28.43
C LYS A 168 -5.14 16.43 -27.74
N LEU A 169 -6.28 16.34 -28.45
CA LEU A 169 -7.46 15.68 -27.90
C LEU A 169 -7.23 14.18 -27.62
N VAL A 170 -6.46 13.49 -28.48
CA VAL A 170 -6.06 12.09 -28.21
C VAL A 170 -5.16 12.00 -26.99
N GLU A 171 -4.17 12.89 -26.85
CA GLU A 171 -3.29 12.96 -25.67
C GLU A 171 -4.08 13.20 -24.38
N GLU A 172 -5.05 14.11 -24.40
CA GLU A 172 -5.96 14.35 -23.27
C GLU A 172 -6.78 13.11 -22.90
N GLN A 173 -7.28 12.34 -23.92
CA GLN A 173 -7.98 11.08 -23.65
C GLN A 173 -7.07 10.03 -23.01
N ILE A 174 -5.81 9.94 -23.45
CA ILE A 174 -4.81 9.04 -22.86
C ILE A 174 -4.56 9.43 -21.40
N ALA A 175 -4.32 10.71 -21.13
CA ALA A 175 -4.08 11.22 -19.78
C ALA A 175 -5.31 11.02 -18.85
N MET A 176 -6.51 11.28 -19.37
CA MET A 176 -7.75 11.09 -18.60
C MET A 176 -7.99 9.63 -18.23
N ARG A 177 -7.74 8.70 -19.16
CA ARG A 177 -7.86 7.26 -18.88
C ARG A 177 -6.98 6.83 -17.72
N LYS A 178 -5.69 7.21 -17.76
CA LYS A 178 -4.74 6.92 -16.67
C LYS A 178 -5.22 7.44 -15.32
N ARG A 179 -5.71 8.70 -15.28
CA ARG A 179 -6.24 9.30 -14.04
C ARG A 179 -7.46 8.56 -13.50
N VAL A 180 -8.38 8.13 -14.37
CA VAL A 180 -9.57 7.38 -13.95
C VAL A 180 -9.18 6.03 -13.34
N GLU A 181 -8.22 5.32 -13.93
CA GLU A 181 -7.72 4.05 -13.40
C GLU A 181 -7.00 4.23 -12.04
N GLU A 182 -6.19 5.27 -11.91
CA GLU A 182 -5.52 5.61 -10.64
C GLU A 182 -6.53 5.94 -9.55
N LEU A 183 -7.56 6.74 -9.86
CA LEU A 183 -8.64 7.06 -8.92
C LEU A 183 -9.43 5.82 -8.49
N ALA A 184 -9.73 4.91 -9.43
CA ALA A 184 -10.44 3.67 -9.12
C ALA A 184 -9.62 2.79 -8.15
N LYS A 185 -8.31 2.63 -8.38
CA LYS A 185 -7.41 1.90 -7.48
C LYS A 185 -7.34 2.56 -6.09
N PHE A 186 -7.30 3.89 -6.04
CA PHE A 186 -7.26 4.63 -4.79
C PHE A 186 -8.57 4.48 -3.99
N ASP A 187 -9.72 4.51 -4.67
CA ASP A 187 -11.02 4.34 -4.03
C ASP A 187 -11.22 2.91 -3.47
N GLU A 188 -10.74 1.90 -4.20
CA GLU A 188 -10.71 0.51 -3.72
C GLU A 188 -9.87 0.37 -2.45
N GLN A 189 -8.64 0.90 -2.45
CA GLN A 189 -7.78 0.89 -1.26
C GLN A 189 -8.41 1.61 -0.08
N ARG A 190 -9.01 2.77 -0.31
CA ARG A 190 -9.73 3.54 0.71
C ARG A 190 -10.89 2.75 1.30
N SER A 191 -11.66 2.06 0.47
CA SER A 191 -12.80 1.24 0.90
C SER A 191 -12.34 0.08 1.81
N LEU A 192 -11.24 -0.59 1.47
CA LEU A 192 -10.65 -1.65 2.29
C LEU A 192 -10.22 -1.13 3.66
N ILE A 193 -9.52 0.02 3.70
CA ILE A 193 -9.08 0.64 4.96
C ILE A 193 -10.28 1.04 5.81
N GLN A 194 -11.33 1.62 5.21
CA GLN A 194 -12.56 1.99 5.92
C GLN A 194 -13.27 0.78 6.53
N GLY A 195 -13.34 -0.34 5.80
CA GLY A 195 -13.91 -1.59 6.30
C GLY A 195 -13.14 -2.15 7.50
N GLU A 196 -11.80 -2.16 7.43
CA GLU A 196 -10.96 -2.59 8.54
C GLU A 196 -11.12 -1.68 9.77
N LEU A 197 -11.15 -0.37 9.56
CA LEU A 197 -11.34 0.61 10.65
C LEU A 197 -12.70 0.44 11.34
N ALA A 198 -13.79 0.28 10.56
CA ALA A 198 -15.11 0.04 11.11
C ALA A 198 -15.18 -1.25 11.95
N HIS A 199 -14.53 -2.31 11.47
CA HIS A 199 -14.43 -3.57 12.21
C HIS A 199 -13.64 -3.41 13.52
N ARG A 200 -12.54 -2.66 13.51
CA ARG A 200 -11.75 -2.36 14.71
C ARG A 200 -12.54 -1.54 15.73
N ILE A 201 -13.25 -0.51 15.29
CA ILE A 201 -14.12 0.31 16.15
C ILE A 201 -15.18 -0.57 16.81
N LYS A 202 -15.86 -1.43 16.05
CA LYS A 202 -16.87 -2.37 16.58
C LYS A 202 -16.28 -3.29 17.65
N ASN A 203 -15.06 -3.79 17.46
CA ASN A 203 -14.38 -4.64 18.43
C ASN A 203 -14.07 -3.88 19.73
N ILE A 204 -13.58 -2.64 19.64
CA ILE A 204 -13.31 -1.78 20.79
C ILE A 204 -14.59 -1.52 21.58
N PHE A 205 -15.70 -1.16 20.91
CA PHE A 205 -16.98 -0.95 21.59
C PHE A 205 -17.51 -2.23 22.26
N SER A 206 -17.33 -3.39 21.66
CA SER A 206 -17.70 -4.67 22.24
C SER A 206 -16.93 -4.96 23.53
N VAL A 207 -15.62 -4.68 23.54
CA VAL A 207 -14.77 -4.83 24.73
C VAL A 207 -15.19 -3.83 25.83
N ILE A 208 -15.39 -2.57 25.48
CA ILE A 208 -15.85 -1.52 26.43
C ILE A 208 -17.21 -1.90 27.04
N SER A 209 -18.18 -2.31 26.21
CA SER A 209 -19.50 -2.74 26.68
C SER A 209 -19.41 -3.92 27.64
N SER A 210 -18.55 -4.90 27.33
CA SER A 210 -18.30 -6.05 28.20
C SER A 210 -17.68 -5.61 29.53
N LEU A 211 -16.71 -4.70 29.54
CA LEU A 211 -16.10 -4.15 30.74
C LEU A 211 -17.11 -3.40 31.62
N LEU A 212 -17.97 -2.60 31.01
CA LEU A 212 -19.02 -1.88 31.73
C LEU A 212 -20.01 -2.84 32.40
N LEU A 213 -20.54 -3.83 31.65
CA LEU A 213 -21.47 -4.83 32.19
C LEU A 213 -20.86 -5.67 33.33
N ILE A 214 -19.60 -5.96 33.19
CA ILE A 214 -18.87 -6.78 34.16
C ILE A 214 -18.60 -5.94 35.43
N SER A 215 -18.14 -4.69 35.28
CA SER A 215 -17.86 -3.81 36.42
C SER A 215 -19.13 -3.44 37.18
N SER A 216 -20.27 -3.23 36.49
CA SER A 216 -21.56 -2.91 37.13
C SER A 216 -22.11 -3.99 38.07
N ARG A 217 -21.69 -5.23 37.85
CA ARG A 217 -22.11 -6.38 38.71
C ARG A 217 -21.27 -6.58 39.95
N THR A 218 -20.17 -5.86 40.06
CA THR A 218 -19.13 -6.17 41.09
C THR A 218 -18.81 -5.01 41.98
N GLU A 219 -18.96 -3.80 41.50
CA GLU A 219 -18.71 -2.61 42.32
C GLU A 219 -20.04 -2.17 42.97
N THR A 220 -19.98 -1.92 44.28
CA THR A 220 -21.14 -1.54 45.09
C THR A 220 -21.28 -0.02 45.23
N ASP A 221 -20.24 0.70 44.89
CA ASP A 221 -20.14 2.16 44.94
C ASP A 221 -19.81 2.77 43.58
N LEU A 222 -20.46 3.88 43.26
CA LEU A 222 -20.31 4.55 41.97
C LEU A 222 -18.88 5.05 41.71
N ASN A 223 -18.22 5.58 42.72
CA ASN A 223 -16.84 6.08 42.57
C ASN A 223 -15.86 4.94 42.29
N SER A 224 -15.97 3.83 43.00
CA SER A 224 -15.18 2.62 42.76
C SER A 224 -15.44 2.06 41.35
N PHE A 225 -16.69 2.06 40.89
CA PHE A 225 -17.04 1.64 39.54
C PHE A 225 -16.37 2.54 38.47
N VAL A 226 -16.49 3.86 38.61
CA VAL A 226 -15.92 4.82 37.63
C VAL A 226 -14.40 4.68 37.58
N LEU A 227 -13.70 4.60 38.73
CA LEU A 227 -12.26 4.43 38.78
C LEU A 227 -11.81 3.11 38.13
N SER A 228 -12.51 2.01 38.42
CA SER A 228 -12.20 0.68 37.90
C SER A 228 -12.35 0.65 36.35
N VAL A 229 -13.46 1.18 35.82
CA VAL A 229 -13.72 1.22 34.37
C VAL A 229 -12.73 2.13 33.67
N THR A 230 -12.50 3.34 34.19
CA THR A 230 -11.55 4.30 33.60
C THR A 230 -10.14 3.72 33.54
N GLY A 231 -9.67 3.10 34.61
CA GLY A 231 -8.35 2.47 34.63
C GLY A 231 -8.19 1.35 33.59
N ARG A 232 -9.20 0.50 33.43
CA ARG A 232 -9.22 -0.54 32.39
C ARG A 232 -9.21 0.00 30.97
N ILE A 233 -10.00 1.05 30.72
CA ILE A 233 -10.04 1.72 29.41
C ILE A 233 -8.69 2.37 29.10
N GLN A 234 -8.06 3.02 30.09
CA GLN A 234 -6.72 3.59 29.94
C GLN A 234 -5.65 2.53 29.65
N ALA A 235 -5.71 1.38 30.32
CA ALA A 235 -4.79 0.27 30.03
C ALA A 235 -4.95 -0.25 28.59
N LEU A 236 -6.18 -0.41 28.12
CA LEU A 236 -6.47 -0.79 26.73
C LEU A 236 -6.01 0.26 25.73
N SER A 237 -6.20 1.54 26.02
CA SER A 237 -5.70 2.64 25.15
C SER A 237 -4.19 2.58 25.02
N LYS A 238 -3.46 2.44 26.12
CA LYS A 238 -2.00 2.31 26.10
C LYS A 238 -1.51 1.12 25.30
N ALA A 239 -2.18 -0.04 25.43
CA ALA A 239 -1.84 -1.22 24.63
C ALA A 239 -2.09 -0.99 23.13
N ASN A 240 -3.17 -0.30 22.77
CA ASN A 240 -3.46 0.04 21.38
C ASN A 240 -2.46 1.05 20.81
N ASP A 241 -2.12 2.10 21.56
CA ASP A 241 -1.13 3.11 21.16
C ASP A 241 0.26 2.47 20.98
N PHE A 242 0.62 1.53 21.85
CA PHE A 242 1.88 0.78 21.75
C PHE A 242 1.97 0.04 20.41
N ILE A 243 0.90 -0.64 19.99
CA ILE A 243 0.85 -1.42 18.75
C ILE A 243 0.83 -0.52 17.51
N ILE A 244 0.14 0.62 17.55
CA ILE A 244 0.10 1.55 16.41
C ILE A 244 1.50 2.11 16.15
N ASN A 245 2.24 2.46 17.18
CA ASN A 245 3.59 2.98 17.08
C ASN A 245 4.64 1.93 16.62
N GLU A 246 4.40 0.62 16.84
CA GLU A 246 5.26 -0.44 16.31
C GLU A 246 5.28 -0.54 14.78
N ASN A 247 4.24 -0.04 14.10
CA ASN A 247 4.17 -0.04 12.63
C ASN A 247 4.99 1.10 11.97
N THR A 248 5.54 2.03 12.72
CA THR A 248 6.48 3.04 12.24
C THR A 248 7.91 2.54 12.41
N LYS A 249 8.60 2.34 11.30
CA LYS A 249 9.81 1.53 11.08
C LYS A 249 11.10 1.85 11.87
N ASP A 250 11.14 2.74 12.86
CA ASP A 250 12.46 3.26 13.30
C ASP A 250 12.78 3.20 14.78
N GLU A 251 12.42 2.45 15.65
CA GLU A 251 12.98 2.27 17.01
C GLU A 251 12.13 1.42 17.98
N VAL A 252 10.92 1.04 17.58
CA VAL A 252 9.93 0.46 18.50
C VAL A 252 9.95 -1.06 18.48
N ALA A 253 10.47 -1.70 17.43
CA ALA A 253 10.67 -3.15 17.37
C ALA A 253 11.62 -3.69 18.47
N ALA A 254 12.42 -2.83 19.08
CA ALA A 254 13.30 -3.18 20.21
C ALA A 254 12.58 -3.26 21.57
N LYS A 255 11.31 -2.77 21.68
CA LYS A 255 10.61 -2.71 22.98
C LYS A 255 9.78 -3.95 23.30
N GLY A 256 9.21 -4.62 22.30
CA GLY A 256 8.46 -5.89 22.46
C GLY A 256 7.59 -5.98 23.71
N LEU A 257 7.49 -7.18 24.28
CA LEU A 257 6.73 -7.47 25.51
C LEU A 257 7.17 -6.59 26.70
N LYS A 258 8.48 -6.38 26.86
CA LYS A 258 9.02 -5.56 27.97
C LYS A 258 8.50 -4.12 27.88
N GLY A 259 8.55 -3.51 26.68
CA GLY A 259 8.10 -2.14 26.48
C GLY A 259 6.60 -1.96 26.73
N LEU A 260 5.78 -2.94 26.33
CA LEU A 260 4.35 -2.94 26.64
C LEU A 260 4.09 -2.96 28.14
N ILE A 261 4.74 -3.87 28.86
CA ILE A 261 4.57 -4.02 30.32
C ILE A 261 5.05 -2.76 31.03
N ASP A 262 6.18 -2.19 30.63
CA ASP A 262 6.72 -0.96 31.20
C ASP A 262 5.72 0.22 31.05
N ALA A 263 5.16 0.41 29.85
CA ALA A 263 4.14 1.41 29.59
C ALA A 263 2.86 1.22 30.44
N LEU A 264 2.45 -0.02 30.68
CA LEU A 264 1.27 -0.34 31.49
C LEU A 264 1.49 -0.10 32.96
N LEU A 265 2.68 -0.37 33.50
CA LEU A 265 3.02 -0.21 34.89
C LEU A 265 3.41 1.21 35.31
N GLN A 266 3.76 2.08 34.32
CA GLN A 266 4.16 3.46 34.57
C GLN A 266 3.20 4.25 35.49
N PRO A 267 1.84 4.13 35.43
CA PRO A 267 0.95 4.88 36.30
C PRO A 267 1.00 4.43 37.77
N PHE A 268 1.52 3.22 38.05
CA PHE A 268 1.64 2.64 39.37
C PHE A 268 3.00 2.91 39.99
N ASN A 269 3.96 3.43 39.23
CA ASN A 269 5.31 3.73 39.67
C ASN A 269 5.33 5.10 40.37
N GLN A 270 5.08 5.10 41.69
CA GLN A 270 5.07 6.31 42.51
C GLN A 270 6.47 6.65 43.09
N ASN A 271 7.34 5.66 43.20
CA ASN A 271 8.70 5.81 43.69
C ASN A 271 9.66 5.07 42.78
N ASP A 272 10.86 5.63 42.53
CA ASP A 272 11.91 4.97 41.76
C ASP A 272 12.21 3.59 42.38
N ASN A 273 12.28 2.56 41.51
CA ASN A 273 12.60 1.16 41.88
C ASN A 273 11.46 0.31 42.47
N GLN A 274 10.18 0.68 42.30
CA GLN A 274 9.07 -0.20 42.67
C GLN A 274 8.85 -1.40 41.75
N PHE A 275 9.41 -1.36 40.53
CA PHE A 275 9.30 -2.43 39.54
C PHE A 275 10.67 -2.90 39.04
N GLU A 276 10.89 -4.20 39.12
CA GLU A 276 12.05 -4.88 38.54
C GLU A 276 11.56 -5.74 37.37
N LEU A 277 11.93 -5.38 36.12
CA LEU A 277 11.43 -5.99 34.89
C LEU A 277 12.54 -6.71 34.13
N ALA A 278 12.40 -8.03 33.95
CA ALA A 278 13.31 -8.87 33.19
C ALA A 278 12.52 -9.72 32.17
N PHE A 279 12.63 -9.40 30.88
CA PHE A 279 11.92 -10.07 29.79
C PHE A 279 12.84 -10.39 28.62
N PRO A 280 12.62 -11.54 27.95
CA PRO A 280 13.24 -11.84 26.68
C PRO A 280 12.66 -10.92 25.57
N ALA A 281 13.37 -10.81 24.46
CA ALA A 281 12.90 -10.09 23.28
C ALA A 281 11.79 -10.91 22.59
N VAL A 282 10.53 -10.59 22.91
CA VAL A 282 9.32 -11.23 22.34
C VAL A 282 8.43 -10.14 21.78
N SER A 283 8.03 -10.26 20.52
CA SER A 283 7.01 -9.41 19.90
C SER A 283 5.62 -9.75 20.45
N VAL A 284 4.72 -8.77 20.48
CA VAL A 284 3.36 -8.94 21.01
C VAL A 284 2.34 -8.58 19.95
N GLY A 285 1.47 -9.52 19.60
CA GLY A 285 0.37 -9.30 18.69
C GLY A 285 -0.74 -8.42 19.28
N LYS A 286 -1.55 -7.82 18.40
CA LYS A 286 -2.58 -6.85 18.80
C LYS A 286 -3.60 -7.38 19.80
N LYS A 287 -4.08 -8.60 19.60
CA LYS A 287 -5.08 -9.24 20.50
C LYS A 287 -4.49 -9.55 21.84
N SER A 288 -3.26 -10.04 21.84
CA SER A 288 -2.55 -10.43 23.04
C SER A 288 -2.11 -9.21 23.87
N ALA A 289 -1.75 -8.09 23.24
CA ALA A 289 -1.45 -6.86 23.94
C ALA A 289 -2.65 -6.33 24.75
N ALA A 290 -3.86 -6.32 24.17
CA ALA A 290 -5.07 -5.91 24.87
C ALA A 290 -5.40 -6.83 26.05
N ALA A 291 -5.26 -8.15 25.85
CA ALA A 291 -5.49 -9.14 26.92
C ALA A 291 -4.47 -8.99 28.06
N LEU A 292 -3.18 -8.87 27.72
CA LEU A 292 -2.11 -8.62 28.68
C LEU A 292 -2.30 -7.30 29.45
N ALA A 293 -2.74 -6.24 28.76
CA ALA A 293 -3.00 -4.97 29.40
C ALA A 293 -4.02 -5.06 30.52
N LEU A 294 -5.12 -5.79 30.29
CA LEU A 294 -6.12 -6.03 31.34
C LEU A 294 -5.57 -6.87 32.49
N VAL A 295 -4.80 -7.92 32.20
CA VAL A 295 -4.22 -8.79 33.21
C VAL A 295 -3.22 -8.03 34.10
N ILE A 296 -2.28 -7.31 33.47
CA ILE A 296 -1.25 -6.53 34.19
C ILE A 296 -1.89 -5.40 35.00
N HIS A 297 -2.87 -4.68 34.41
CA HIS A 297 -3.59 -3.63 35.13
C HIS A 297 -4.32 -4.15 36.36
N GLU A 298 -4.99 -5.31 36.30
CA GLU A 298 -5.67 -5.92 37.44
C GLU A 298 -4.69 -6.40 38.52
N LEU A 299 -3.57 -6.99 38.11
CA LEU A 299 -2.53 -7.39 39.08
C LEU A 299 -1.93 -6.16 39.78
N ALA A 300 -1.60 -5.10 39.03
CA ALA A 300 -1.05 -3.86 39.60
C ALA A 300 -2.06 -3.14 40.50
N THR A 301 -3.34 -3.07 40.11
CA THR A 301 -4.41 -2.47 40.91
C THR A 301 -4.63 -3.25 42.21
N ASN A 302 -4.61 -4.61 42.17
CA ASN A 302 -4.72 -5.44 43.36
C ASN A 302 -3.52 -5.25 44.28
N SER A 303 -2.31 -5.16 43.74
CA SER A 303 -1.10 -4.89 44.51
C SER A 303 -1.12 -3.50 45.17
N ALA A 304 -1.63 -2.48 44.46
CA ALA A 304 -1.80 -1.12 45.01
C ALA A 304 -2.85 -1.05 46.12
N LYS A 305 -3.90 -1.88 46.03
CA LYS A 305 -4.97 -1.90 47.05
C LYS A 305 -4.66 -2.77 48.28
N TYR A 306 -4.02 -3.92 48.03
CA TYR A 306 -3.92 -4.99 49.03
C TYR A 306 -2.54 -5.62 49.16
N GLY A 307 -1.64 -5.41 48.18
CA GLY A 307 -0.36 -6.07 48.09
C GLY A 307 0.84 -5.14 48.28
N ALA A 308 1.96 -5.48 47.64
CA ALA A 308 3.23 -4.81 47.85
C ALA A 308 3.21 -3.29 47.48
N LEU A 309 2.47 -2.88 46.48
CA LEU A 309 2.38 -1.46 46.09
C LEU A 309 1.53 -0.61 47.06
N SER A 310 0.88 -1.20 48.06
CA SER A 310 0.16 -0.48 49.13
C SER A 310 1.08 0.10 50.21
N VAL A 311 2.36 -0.25 50.22
CA VAL A 311 3.35 0.19 51.20
C VAL A 311 4.58 0.78 50.53
N VAL A 312 5.25 1.72 51.21
CA VAL A 312 6.36 2.53 50.66
C VAL A 312 7.55 1.71 50.15
N HIS A 313 7.86 0.61 50.90
CA HIS A 313 9.02 -0.23 50.59
C HIS A 313 8.69 -1.50 49.78
N GLY A 314 7.44 -1.65 49.42
CA GLY A 314 7.02 -2.79 48.60
C GLY A 314 7.43 -2.66 47.14
N ARG A 315 7.76 -3.77 46.51
CA ARG A 315 8.15 -3.84 45.13
C ARG A 315 7.57 -5.05 44.41
N ILE A 316 7.55 -4.96 43.09
CA ILE A 316 7.12 -6.02 42.16
C ILE A 316 8.32 -6.48 41.35
N GLU A 317 8.60 -7.75 41.40
CA GLU A 317 9.54 -8.44 40.52
C GLU A 317 8.73 -9.15 39.43
N LEU A 318 8.91 -8.73 38.18
CA LEU A 318 8.18 -9.28 37.03
C LEU A 318 9.16 -9.85 36.02
N MET A 319 9.19 -11.16 35.92
CA MET A 319 10.13 -11.89 35.08
C MET A 319 9.42 -12.70 34.01
N GLY A 320 9.90 -12.60 32.76
CA GLY A 320 9.50 -13.45 31.64
C GLY A 320 10.60 -14.43 31.27
N ARG A 321 10.23 -15.65 30.95
CA ARG A 321 11.12 -16.67 30.35
C ARG A 321 10.41 -17.40 29.24
N CYS A 322 11.13 -17.72 28.16
CA CYS A 322 10.64 -18.57 27.08
C CYS A 322 11.23 -19.97 27.30
N ASP A 323 10.35 -20.96 27.51
CA ASP A 323 10.70 -22.36 27.55
C ASP A 323 9.99 -23.07 26.40
N ASN A 324 10.75 -23.56 25.40
CA ASN A 324 10.22 -24.11 24.16
C ASN A 324 9.22 -23.13 23.49
N ASP A 325 7.96 -23.53 23.30
CA ASP A 325 6.90 -22.73 22.67
C ASP A 325 6.01 -21.99 23.68
N THR A 326 6.45 -21.82 24.93
CA THR A 326 5.66 -21.21 26.00
C THR A 326 6.39 -20.04 26.63
N LEU A 327 5.68 -18.92 26.77
CA LEU A 327 6.10 -17.77 27.56
C LEU A 327 5.59 -17.93 28.98
N LYS A 328 6.52 -18.01 29.95
CA LYS A 328 6.23 -18.01 31.37
C LYS A 328 6.48 -16.63 31.95
N ILE A 329 5.45 -16.01 32.52
CA ILE A 329 5.52 -14.71 33.20
C ILE A 329 5.31 -14.95 34.70
N ILE A 330 6.22 -14.47 35.55
CA ILE A 330 6.17 -14.57 36.98
C ILE A 330 6.05 -13.17 37.57
N TRP A 331 4.92 -12.88 38.19
CA TRP A 331 4.67 -11.69 38.99
C TRP A 331 4.91 -12.05 40.47
N ARG A 332 5.84 -11.40 41.14
CA ARG A 332 6.16 -11.60 42.55
C ARG A 332 6.05 -10.29 43.28
N GLU A 333 5.29 -10.30 44.39
CA GLU A 333 5.20 -9.21 45.35
C GLU A 333 6.20 -9.39 46.46
N VAL A 334 6.96 -8.37 46.81
CA VAL A 334 8.01 -8.40 47.81
C VAL A 334 7.88 -7.20 48.74
N GLY A 335 8.00 -7.42 50.04
CA GLY A 335 7.96 -6.36 51.05
C GLY A 335 6.58 -5.75 51.29
N GLY A 336 5.53 -6.44 50.86
CA GLY A 336 4.13 -6.06 51.11
C GLY A 336 3.61 -6.45 52.46
N PRO A 337 2.31 -6.21 52.76
CA PRO A 337 1.65 -6.70 53.95
C PRO A 337 1.71 -8.22 54.06
N GLN A 338 1.91 -8.75 55.28
CA GLN A 338 1.91 -10.21 55.48
C GLN A 338 0.56 -10.83 55.13
N VAL A 339 0.58 -11.90 54.32
CA VAL A 339 -0.61 -12.68 54.00
C VAL A 339 -0.79 -13.75 55.03
N LEU A 340 -1.66 -13.51 56.03
CA LEU A 340 -1.92 -14.44 57.11
C LEU A 340 -2.86 -15.58 56.69
N GLU A 341 -3.84 -15.29 55.81
CA GLU A 341 -4.80 -16.27 55.34
C GLU A 341 -5.05 -16.11 53.83
N LYS A 342 -5.31 -17.23 53.13
CA LYS A 342 -5.71 -17.21 51.73
C LYS A 342 -7.06 -16.51 51.58
N PRO A 343 -7.22 -15.51 50.70
CA PRO A 343 -8.49 -14.82 50.50
C PRO A 343 -9.61 -15.80 50.15
N THR A 344 -10.64 -15.88 51.00
CA THR A 344 -11.80 -16.78 50.81
C THR A 344 -12.74 -16.27 49.72
N ARG A 345 -12.81 -14.95 49.50
CA ARG A 345 -13.60 -14.34 48.43
C ARG A 345 -12.74 -14.07 47.20
N LYS A 346 -13.02 -14.78 46.11
CA LYS A 346 -12.45 -14.44 44.80
C LYS A 346 -13.15 -13.20 44.29
N GLY A 347 -12.50 -12.04 44.39
CA GLY A 347 -12.96 -10.78 43.79
C GLY A 347 -13.10 -10.92 42.28
N PHE A 348 -13.83 -9.97 41.67
CA PHE A 348 -14.10 -10.02 40.24
C PHE A 348 -12.82 -9.90 39.40
N GLY A 349 -11.88 -9.01 39.72
CA GLY A 349 -10.60 -8.88 39.02
C GLY A 349 -9.87 -10.22 38.90
N THR A 350 -9.91 -11.02 39.97
CA THR A 350 -9.34 -12.38 39.96
C THR A 350 -10.02 -13.31 38.95
N LYS A 351 -11.36 -13.27 38.85
CA LYS A 351 -12.10 -14.08 37.88
C LYS A 351 -11.85 -13.61 36.45
N MET A 352 -11.76 -12.29 36.23
CA MET A 352 -11.48 -11.69 34.91
C MET A 352 -10.07 -12.06 34.43
N VAL A 353 -9.06 -11.92 35.29
CA VAL A 353 -7.67 -12.32 34.97
C VAL A 353 -7.62 -13.79 34.56
N THR A 354 -8.23 -14.69 35.36
CA THR A 354 -8.26 -16.13 35.06
C THR A 354 -8.92 -16.38 33.70
N ARG A 355 -10.10 -15.80 33.46
CA ARG A 355 -10.83 -15.99 32.19
C ARG A 355 -10.06 -15.41 30.97
N THR A 356 -9.40 -14.25 31.14
CA THR A 356 -8.60 -13.64 30.06
C THR A 356 -7.42 -14.54 29.70
N ILE A 357 -6.72 -15.06 30.68
CA ILE A 357 -5.59 -15.99 30.45
C ILE A 357 -6.09 -17.27 29.76
N GLU A 358 -7.13 -17.91 30.30
CA GLU A 358 -7.60 -19.21 29.80
C GLU A 358 -8.30 -19.10 28.43
N SER A 359 -9.15 -18.07 28.23
CA SER A 359 -10.01 -17.99 27.03
C SER A 359 -9.41 -17.14 25.90
N GLN A 360 -8.63 -16.09 26.20
CA GLN A 360 -8.09 -15.19 25.19
C GLN A 360 -6.62 -15.47 24.89
N LEU A 361 -5.84 -15.80 25.93
CA LEU A 361 -4.43 -16.10 25.79
C LEU A 361 -4.13 -17.60 25.75
N MET A 362 -5.17 -18.45 25.86
CA MET A 362 -5.08 -19.92 25.81
C MET A 362 -4.00 -20.49 26.77
N GLY A 363 -3.79 -19.79 27.86
CA GLY A 363 -2.75 -20.07 28.84
C GLY A 363 -3.29 -20.59 30.18
N THR A 364 -2.40 -20.76 31.13
CA THR A 364 -2.72 -21.15 32.52
C THR A 364 -2.28 -20.08 33.51
N ILE A 365 -2.94 -20.03 34.66
CA ILE A 365 -2.61 -19.13 35.77
C ILE A 365 -2.59 -19.86 37.08
N GLU A 366 -1.50 -19.71 37.83
CA GLU A 366 -1.34 -20.21 39.18
C GLU A 366 -1.10 -19.05 40.15
N LYS A 367 -1.75 -19.08 41.33
CA LYS A 367 -1.62 -18.05 42.38
C LYS A 367 -1.21 -18.69 43.68
N ASN A 368 -0.02 -18.32 44.16
CA ASN A 368 0.55 -18.82 45.38
C ASN A 368 0.66 -17.67 46.41
N TYR A 369 -0.14 -17.75 47.49
CA TYR A 369 -0.11 -16.81 48.59
C TYR A 369 0.92 -17.27 49.61
N MET A 370 2.05 -16.56 49.67
CA MET A 370 3.13 -16.82 50.63
C MET A 370 3.09 -15.79 51.76
N ARG A 371 3.75 -16.07 52.88
CA ARG A 371 3.83 -15.11 54.01
C ARG A 371 4.40 -13.74 53.56
N ASP A 372 5.34 -13.77 52.62
CA ASP A 372 6.10 -12.59 52.18
C ASP A 372 5.46 -11.88 50.97
N GLY A 373 4.28 -12.36 50.48
CA GLY A 373 3.57 -11.74 49.37
C GLY A 373 2.93 -12.74 48.40
N LEU A 374 2.35 -12.23 47.33
CA LEU A 374 1.69 -13.00 46.27
C LEU A 374 2.68 -13.33 45.17
N VAL A 375 2.67 -14.58 44.70
CA VAL A 375 3.34 -15.00 43.47
C VAL A 375 2.28 -15.49 42.47
N VAL A 376 2.25 -14.88 41.28
CA VAL A 376 1.38 -15.29 40.16
C VAL A 376 2.26 -15.78 39.04
N THR A 377 1.99 -17.00 38.58
CA THR A 377 2.64 -17.58 37.40
C THR A 377 1.65 -17.70 36.28
N LEU A 378 2.00 -17.16 35.12
CA LEU A 378 1.23 -17.24 33.86
C LEU A 378 2.05 -18.05 32.85
N GLU A 379 1.44 -19.01 32.21
CA GLU A 379 2.05 -19.77 31.10
C GLU A 379 1.18 -19.61 29.87
N ILE A 380 1.76 -19.06 28.79
CA ILE A 380 1.02 -18.65 27.59
C ILE A 380 1.78 -19.17 26.34
N PRO A 381 1.12 -19.83 25.38
CA PRO A 381 1.77 -20.25 24.14
C PRO A 381 2.36 -19.05 23.38
N LEU A 382 3.61 -19.15 22.93
CA LEU A 382 4.28 -18.08 22.17
C LEU A 382 3.54 -17.75 20.87
N SER A 383 2.96 -18.74 20.20
CA SER A 383 2.16 -18.55 19.01
C SER A 383 0.94 -17.64 19.23
N ILE A 384 0.38 -17.62 20.43
CA ILE A 384 -0.74 -16.73 20.80
C ILE A 384 -0.22 -15.32 21.09
N ILE A 385 0.93 -15.21 21.75
CA ILE A 385 1.49 -13.89 22.12
C ILE A 385 1.90 -13.09 20.89
N THR A 386 2.43 -13.73 19.86
CA THR A 386 2.99 -13.07 18.66
C THR A 386 1.93 -12.75 17.59
N HIS A 387 0.71 -13.24 17.72
CA HIS A 387 -0.44 -13.01 16.86
C HIS A 387 -1.49 -12.13 17.56
#